data_853f09032dcd6688bc5eac71baa4c24e
#
_entry.id   853f09032dcd6688bc5eac71baa4c24e
#
_cell.length_a   1.000
_cell.length_b   1.000
_cell.length_c   1.000
_cell.angle_alpha   90.00
_cell.angle_beta   90.00
_cell.angle_gamma   90.00
#
_symmetry.space_group_name_H-M   'P 1'
#
loop_
_entity.id
_entity.type
_entity.pdbx_description
1 polymer ?
#
loop_
_entity_poly.entity_id
_entity_poly.type
_entity_poly.pdbx_seq_one_letter_code
_entity_poly.pdbx_strand_id
1 'polypeptide(L)'
;MIPDQRDTAGTSAADKFDDEHYPAYTMGRAAEMLGTSAGFLRSLDEANLIQPQRSAGGHRRYSRYQLRIAARVRELVDQGTALDAACRIITLEDQLHEAQRVIAERDDHP
;
A
#
# COMPACT_ATOMS: atom_id res chain seq x y z
N MET A 1 1.24 -31.14 17.39
CA MET A 1 1.75 -30.64 16.67
C MET A 1 1.03 -29.79 16.05
N ILE A 2 1.21 -29.07 15.85
CA ILE A 2 0.55 -28.24 15.36
C ILE A 2 1.14 -27.57 14.41
N PRO A 3 1.46 -28.16 13.62
CA PRO A 3 2.04 -27.60 12.54
C PRO A 3 1.15 -26.69 11.85
N ASP A 4 0.00 -26.88 12.16
CA ASP A 4 -0.93 -26.11 11.45
C ASP A 4 -0.72 -24.69 11.58
N GLN A 5 -0.19 -24.19 12.61
CA GLN A 5 -0.07 -22.82 12.63
C GLN A 5 0.84 -22.38 11.64
N ARG A 6 1.91 -23.04 11.44
CA ARG A 6 2.81 -22.61 10.47
C ARG A 6 2.21 -22.66 9.16
N ASP A 7 1.51 -23.69 8.95
CA ASP A 7 0.95 -23.83 7.66
C ASP A 7 -0.09 -22.84 7.41
N THR A 8 -0.92 -22.60 8.37
CA THR A 8 -1.98 -21.72 8.15
C THR A 8 -1.50 -20.40 7.82
N ALA A 9 -0.55 -19.97 8.47
CA ALA A 9 -0.12 -18.66 8.19
C ALA A 9 0.71 -18.70 6.97
N GLY A 10 1.32 -19.76 6.72
CA GLY A 10 2.26 -19.81 5.67
C GLY A 10 3.29 -18.75 5.87
N THR A 11 3.35 -18.18 7.06
CA THR A 11 4.21 -17.03 7.26
C THR A 11 4.80 -17.07 8.64
N SER A 12 6.07 -16.89 8.67
CA SER A 12 6.80 -16.66 9.90
C SER A 12 6.86 -15.16 10.14
N ALA A 13 7.44 -14.76 11.24
CA ALA A 13 7.66 -13.34 11.51
C ALA A 13 8.54 -12.73 10.43
N ALA A 14 9.57 -13.45 9.98
CA ALA A 14 10.45 -12.96 8.93
C ALA A 14 9.68 -12.73 7.63
N ASP A 15 8.78 -13.65 7.29
CA ASP A 15 7.97 -13.50 6.10
C ASP A 15 7.10 -12.25 6.16
N LYS A 16 6.55 -11.96 7.34
CA LYS A 16 5.72 -10.77 7.52
C LYS A 16 6.55 -9.49 7.36
N PHE A 17 7.77 -9.48 7.84
CA PHE A 17 8.64 -8.32 7.67
C PHE A 17 8.99 -8.09 6.21
N ASP A 18 9.15 -9.17 5.46
CA ASP A 18 9.52 -9.06 4.06
C ASP A 18 8.33 -8.78 3.15
N ASP A 19 7.13 -9.02 3.62
CA ASP A 19 5.94 -8.82 2.80
C ASP A 19 5.55 -7.34 2.82
N GLU A 20 5.75 -6.67 1.70
CA GLU A 20 5.41 -5.25 1.59
C GLU A 20 3.92 -4.99 1.64
N HIS A 21 3.10 -6.01 1.48
CA HIS A 21 1.65 -5.88 1.54
C HIS A 21 1.08 -6.25 2.92
N TYR A 22 1.93 -6.59 3.88
CA TYR A 22 1.45 -6.94 5.20
C TYR A 22 0.92 -5.69 5.91
N PRO A 23 -0.31 -5.72 6.46
CA PRO A 23 -0.92 -4.52 7.05
C PRO A 23 -0.41 -4.27 8.47
N ALA A 24 0.77 -3.73 8.56
CA ALA A 24 1.49 -3.60 9.84
C ALA A 24 1.29 -2.26 10.55
N TYR A 25 0.85 -1.20 9.84
CA TYR A 25 0.91 0.14 10.39
C TYR A 25 -0.47 0.69 10.71
N THR A 26 -0.64 1.26 11.91
CA THR A 26 -1.88 1.95 12.26
C THR A 26 -1.99 3.25 11.49
N MET A 27 -3.19 3.81 11.42
CA MET A 27 -3.39 5.10 10.77
C MET A 27 -2.56 6.19 11.43
N GLY A 28 -2.49 6.22 12.74
CA GLY A 28 -1.71 7.23 13.46
C GLY A 28 -0.23 7.12 13.13
N ARG A 29 0.30 5.89 13.11
CA ARG A 29 1.71 5.70 12.78
C ARG A 29 1.96 6.04 11.32
N ALA A 30 1.06 5.65 10.43
CA ALA A 30 1.19 5.96 9.01
C ALA A 30 1.22 7.47 8.78
N ALA A 31 0.31 8.20 9.41
CA ALA A 31 0.27 9.66 9.29
C ALA A 31 1.56 10.28 9.80
N GLU A 32 2.07 9.79 10.92
CA GLU A 32 3.31 10.29 11.49
C GLU A 32 4.49 10.05 10.56
N MET A 33 4.61 8.84 10.03
CA MET A 33 5.70 8.50 9.13
C MET A 33 5.69 9.31 7.84
N LEU A 34 4.50 9.63 7.36
CA LEU A 34 4.35 10.39 6.12
C LEU A 34 4.32 11.90 6.33
N GLY A 35 4.33 12.35 7.58
CA GLY A 35 4.25 13.78 7.87
C GLY A 35 2.93 14.38 7.41
N THR A 36 1.83 13.64 7.53
CA THR A 36 0.54 14.08 7.07
C THR A 36 -0.52 13.85 8.14
N SER A 37 -1.78 14.02 7.79
CA SER A 37 -2.90 13.87 8.71
C SER A 37 -3.67 12.60 8.44
N ALA A 38 -4.42 12.14 9.45
CA ALA A 38 -5.35 11.03 9.25
C ALA A 38 -6.41 11.39 8.20
N GLY A 39 -6.78 12.66 8.13
CA GLY A 39 -7.74 13.11 7.12
C GLY A 39 -7.25 12.91 5.71
N PHE A 40 -5.95 13.14 5.48
CA PHE A 40 -5.36 12.88 4.17
C PHE A 40 -5.47 11.40 3.82
N LEU A 41 -5.12 10.52 4.77
CA LEU A 41 -5.20 9.08 4.51
C LEU A 41 -6.63 8.63 4.27
N ARG A 42 -7.59 9.19 5.00
CA ARG A 42 -9.00 8.85 4.76
C ARG A 42 -9.46 9.32 3.38
N SER A 43 -8.96 10.45 2.90
CA SER A 43 -9.32 10.92 1.56
C SER A 43 -8.82 9.98 0.47
N LEU A 44 -7.68 9.31 0.68
CA LEU A 44 -7.18 8.31 -0.26
C LEU A 44 -8.04 7.05 -0.28
N ASP A 45 -8.59 6.69 0.88
CA ASP A 45 -9.53 5.59 0.97
C ASP A 45 -10.82 5.94 0.24
N GLU A 46 -11.33 7.15 0.44
CA GLU A 46 -12.55 7.62 -0.22
C GLU A 46 -12.37 7.69 -1.73
N ALA A 47 -11.18 7.99 -2.19
CA ALA A 47 -10.87 8.01 -3.62
C ALA A 47 -10.60 6.62 -4.19
N ASN A 48 -10.71 5.59 -3.38
CA ASN A 48 -10.46 4.20 -3.75
C ASN A 48 -9.03 3.95 -4.23
N LEU A 49 -8.09 4.78 -3.84
CA LEU A 49 -6.70 4.57 -4.21
C LEU A 49 -6.02 3.62 -3.25
N ILE A 50 -6.26 3.79 -1.95
CA ILE A 50 -5.68 2.94 -0.92
C ILE A 50 -6.81 2.45 -0.04
N GLN A 51 -6.97 1.13 0.04
CA GLN A 51 -7.99 0.51 0.85
C GLN A 51 -7.33 -0.30 1.94
N PRO A 52 -7.09 0.29 3.12
CA PRO A 52 -6.38 -0.41 4.18
C PRO A 52 -7.24 -1.56 4.72
N GLN A 53 -6.56 -2.59 5.17
CA GLN A 53 -7.24 -3.66 5.86
C GLN A 53 -7.66 -3.19 7.24
N ARG A 54 -8.59 -3.93 7.85
CA ARG A 54 -9.06 -3.60 9.19
C ARG A 54 -8.59 -4.68 10.15
N SER A 55 -8.16 -4.24 11.34
CA SER A 55 -7.84 -5.18 12.40
C SER A 55 -9.12 -5.77 12.96
N ALA A 56 -9.00 -6.72 13.89
CA ALA A 56 -10.15 -7.33 14.54
C ALA A 56 -11.03 -6.29 15.22
N GLY A 57 -10.44 -5.20 15.70
CA GLY A 57 -11.20 -4.12 16.32
C GLY A 57 -11.75 -3.11 15.35
N GLY A 58 -11.62 -3.32 14.05
CA GLY A 58 -12.17 -2.41 13.06
C GLY A 58 -11.28 -1.22 12.72
N HIS A 59 -10.04 -1.22 13.18
CA HIS A 59 -9.11 -0.11 12.93
C HIS A 59 -8.33 -0.35 11.65
N ARG A 60 -8.07 0.73 10.91
CA ARG A 60 -7.34 0.64 9.66
C ARG A 60 -5.89 0.23 9.90
N ARG A 61 -5.39 -0.62 8.99
CA ARG A 61 -3.99 -1.06 8.99
C ARG A 61 -3.44 -0.92 7.58
N TYR A 62 -2.28 -0.30 7.48
CA TYR A 62 -1.65 0.01 6.20
C TYR A 62 -0.41 -0.84 5.99
N SER A 63 -0.15 -1.21 4.74
CA SER A 63 1.08 -1.90 4.36
C SER A 63 2.14 -0.90 3.94
N ARG A 64 3.40 -1.35 3.86
CA ARG A 64 4.48 -0.51 3.33
C ARG A 64 4.19 -0.08 1.90
N TYR A 65 3.64 -0.97 1.09
CA TYR A 65 3.29 -0.65 -0.29
C TYR A 65 2.29 0.51 -0.29
N GLN A 66 1.26 0.43 0.53
CA GLN A 66 0.25 1.49 0.62
C GLN A 66 0.86 2.80 1.09
N LEU A 67 1.80 2.75 2.03
CA LEU A 67 2.44 3.97 2.50
C LEU A 67 3.30 4.60 1.41
N ARG A 68 3.95 3.80 0.57
CA ARG A 68 4.71 4.34 -0.56
C ARG A 68 3.80 5.02 -1.56
N ILE A 69 2.63 4.44 -1.84
CA ILE A 69 1.64 5.06 -2.72
C ILE A 69 1.18 6.40 -2.12
N ALA A 70 0.86 6.40 -0.84
CA ALA A 70 0.42 7.63 -0.16
C ALA A 70 1.50 8.71 -0.20
N ALA A 71 2.76 8.34 -0.04
CA ALA A 71 3.86 9.29 -0.10
C ALA A 71 3.96 9.94 -1.47
N ARG A 72 3.77 9.16 -2.53
CA ARG A 72 3.83 9.68 -3.90
C ARG A 72 2.68 10.63 -4.18
N VAL A 73 1.49 10.31 -3.71
CA VAL A 73 0.35 11.22 -3.85
C VAL A 73 0.64 12.52 -3.10
N ARG A 74 1.19 12.40 -1.91
CA ARG A 74 1.52 13.58 -1.09
C ARG A 74 2.50 14.48 -1.82
N GLU A 75 3.51 13.91 -2.45
CA GLU A 75 4.47 14.68 -3.23
C GLU A 75 3.79 15.49 -4.33
N LEU A 76 2.89 14.85 -5.08
CA LEU A 76 2.19 15.54 -6.16
C LEU A 76 1.31 16.66 -5.63
N VAL A 77 0.61 16.41 -4.53
CA VAL A 77 -0.23 17.43 -3.92
C VAL A 77 0.62 18.62 -3.44
N ASP A 78 1.77 18.33 -2.85
CA ASP A 78 2.67 19.39 -2.37
C ASP A 78 3.23 20.21 -3.54
N GLN A 79 3.32 19.64 -4.73
CA GLN A 79 3.75 20.33 -5.94
C GLN A 79 2.60 21.09 -6.62
N GLY A 80 1.41 21.03 -6.06
CA GLY A 80 0.28 21.77 -6.58
C GLY A 80 -0.72 20.97 -7.37
N THR A 81 -0.54 19.64 -7.48
CA THR A 81 -1.49 18.79 -8.20
C THR A 81 -2.72 18.56 -7.32
N ALA A 82 -3.91 18.72 -7.90
CA ALA A 82 -5.14 18.45 -7.18
C ALA A 82 -5.20 16.99 -6.76
N LEU A 83 -5.82 16.71 -5.62
CA LEU A 83 -5.81 15.36 -5.04
C LEU A 83 -6.36 14.30 -5.99
N ASP A 84 -7.49 14.57 -6.64
CA ASP A 84 -8.09 13.59 -7.54
C ASP A 84 -7.18 13.32 -8.74
N ALA A 85 -6.55 14.35 -9.29
CA ALA A 85 -5.61 14.21 -10.39
C ALA A 85 -4.37 13.43 -9.94
N ALA A 86 -3.86 13.72 -8.74
CA ALA A 86 -2.72 13.00 -8.19
C ALA A 86 -3.04 11.51 -8.05
N CYS A 87 -4.22 11.18 -7.55
CA CYS A 87 -4.63 9.77 -7.42
C CYS A 87 -4.69 9.08 -8.78
N ARG A 88 -5.20 9.77 -9.80
CA ARG A 88 -5.27 9.20 -11.15
C ARG A 88 -3.88 8.97 -11.73
N ILE A 89 -2.99 9.92 -11.54
CA ILE A 89 -1.60 9.79 -12.00
C ILE A 89 -0.96 8.56 -11.39
N ILE A 90 -1.07 8.42 -10.08
CA ILE A 90 -0.44 7.31 -9.37
C ILE A 90 -1.04 5.98 -9.81
N THR A 91 -2.36 5.91 -9.98
CA THR A 91 -3.02 4.70 -10.47
C THR A 91 -2.49 4.30 -11.85
N LEU A 92 -2.37 5.27 -12.75
CA LEU A 92 -1.90 5.01 -14.10
C LEU A 92 -0.43 4.60 -14.11
N GLU A 93 0.40 5.24 -13.28
CA GLU A 93 1.80 4.86 -13.18
C GLU A 93 1.95 3.44 -12.66
N ASP A 94 1.13 3.06 -11.68
CA ASP A 94 1.18 1.72 -11.13
C ASP A 94 0.75 0.68 -12.16
N GLN A 95 -0.28 0.97 -12.94
CA GLN A 95 -0.74 0.10 -14.01
C GLN A 95 0.31 -0.04 -15.11
N LEU A 96 0.97 1.07 -15.46
CA LEU A 96 2.04 1.04 -16.44
C LEU A 96 3.20 0.18 -15.95
N HIS A 97 3.59 0.37 -14.70
CA HIS A 97 4.68 -0.40 -14.12
C HIS A 97 4.36 -1.89 -14.13
N GLU A 98 3.14 -2.26 -13.80
CA GLU A 98 2.71 -3.65 -13.81
C GLU A 98 2.72 -4.22 -15.23
N ALA A 99 2.25 -3.45 -16.21
CA ALA A 99 2.24 -3.89 -17.59
C ALA A 99 3.67 -4.11 -18.10
N GLN A 100 4.58 -3.22 -17.74
CA GLN A 100 5.98 -3.36 -18.12
C GLN A 100 6.61 -4.59 -17.50
N ARG A 101 6.27 -4.89 -16.26
CA ARG A 101 6.77 -6.09 -15.58
C ARG A 101 6.30 -7.35 -16.29
N VAL A 102 5.03 -7.39 -16.67
CA VAL A 102 4.46 -8.55 -17.36
C VAL A 102 5.14 -8.73 -18.71
N ILE A 103 5.36 -7.65 -19.44
CA ILE A 103 6.03 -7.72 -20.74
C ILE A 103 7.45 -8.24 -20.58
N ALA A 104 8.18 -7.75 -19.59
CA ALA A 104 9.54 -8.20 -19.34
C ALA A 104 9.59 -9.69 -19.02
N GLU A 105 8.61 -10.18 -18.25
CA GLU A 105 8.54 -11.60 -17.95
C GLU A 105 8.29 -12.45 -19.18
N ARG A 106 7.46 -11.95 -20.10
CA ARG A 106 7.19 -12.68 -21.33
C ARG A 106 8.43 -12.75 -22.21
N ASP A 107 9.18 -11.67 -22.27
CA ASP A 107 10.39 -11.61 -23.08
C ASP A 107 11.47 -12.55 -22.57
N ASP A 108 11.43 -12.89 -21.28
CA ASP A 108 12.40 -13.77 -20.68
C ASP A 108 12.09 -15.25 -20.94
N HIS A 109 10.96 -15.57 -21.49
CA HIS A 109 10.62 -16.96 -21.75
C HIS A 109 11.17 -17.40 -23.09
N PRO A 110 11.78 -18.57 -23.12
CA PRO A 110 12.34 -19.08 -24.37
C PRO A 110 11.25 -19.43 -25.39
#